data_4de993198b6a68e7e4d29317e8df9dd1
#
_entry.id   4de993198b6a68e7e4d29317e8df9dd1
#
_cell.length_a   1.000
_cell.length_b   1.000
_cell.length_c   1.000
_cell.angle_alpha   90.00
_cell.angle_beta   90.00
_cell.angle_gamma   90.00
#
_symmetry.space_group_name_H-M   'P 1'
#
loop_
_entity.id
_entity.type
_entity.pdbx_description
1 polymer ?
#
loop_
_entity_poly.entity_id
_entity_poly.type
_entity_poly.pdbx_seq_one_letter_code
_entity_poly.pdbx_strand_id
1 'polypeptide(L)'
;MRKTIFANGEYYHIYNRGVDKREVFINDDDYIRFITSMREFNVIEPIGSLYEKYLRDKKKNSEENGGSTSIVEVEPPFSTPNSPIVEIVAYCLNPNHYHFILKQLKEGGVSKFMQKLSTSYTMYFNKKYDRSGALFQGRFKSIHIDTNEYLLHLSVYVNKNNFIHGYDGEGDWKYSSYLDYIGKREGRLCNKEVILGQFKNNQGSTLNVPKVEPFADYRDFMEKTALYLKDKKEIEKYLLE
;
A
#
# COMPACT_ATOMS: atom_id res chain seq x y z
N MET A 1 6.24 -9.10 22.29
CA MET A 1 6.96 -7.84 22.04
C MET A 1 7.29 -7.81 20.55
N ARG A 2 7.19 -6.66 19.83
CA ARG A 2 7.58 -6.59 18.41
C ARG A 2 9.11 -6.64 18.33
N LYS A 3 9.66 -7.50 17.45
CA LYS A 3 11.11 -7.62 17.26
C LYS A 3 11.70 -6.48 16.43
N THR A 4 10.93 -5.89 15.50
CA THR A 4 11.41 -4.83 14.60
C THR A 4 11.30 -3.46 15.27
N ILE A 5 12.42 -2.76 15.35
CA ILE A 5 12.49 -1.35 15.77
C ILE A 5 12.37 -0.51 14.50
N PHE A 6 11.47 0.48 14.50
CA PHE A 6 11.29 1.40 13.38
C PHE A 6 12.17 2.63 13.54
N ALA A 7 13.01 2.91 12.54
CA ALA A 7 13.86 4.10 12.47
C ALA A 7 13.42 5.01 11.32
N ASN A 8 13.63 6.33 11.48
CA ASN A 8 13.31 7.30 10.43
C ASN A 8 14.23 7.11 9.22
N GLY A 9 13.66 7.22 8.03
CA GLY A 9 14.37 7.02 6.77
C GLY A 9 14.45 5.57 6.30
N GLU A 10 14.13 4.59 7.16
CA GLU A 10 14.24 3.18 6.88
C GLU A 10 12.97 2.60 6.26
N TYR A 11 13.13 1.54 5.47
CA TYR A 11 12.06 0.85 4.75
C TYR A 11 11.64 -0.43 5.47
N TYR A 12 10.34 -0.73 5.40
CA TYR A 12 9.76 -1.89 6.05
C TYR A 12 8.72 -2.57 5.17
N HIS A 13 8.78 -3.88 5.08
CA HIS A 13 7.68 -4.71 4.61
C HIS A 13 6.67 -4.86 5.73
N ILE A 14 5.45 -4.42 5.50
CA ILE A 14 4.34 -4.48 6.46
C ILE A 14 3.22 -5.32 5.88
N TYR A 15 2.71 -6.28 6.66
CA TYR A 15 1.63 -7.14 6.20
C TYR A 15 0.77 -7.65 7.35
N ASN A 16 -0.45 -8.03 7.03
CA ASN A 16 -1.36 -8.72 7.94
C ASN A 16 -2.44 -9.46 7.13
N ARG A 17 -3.13 -10.38 7.78
CA ARG A 17 -4.26 -11.08 7.16
C ARG A 17 -5.44 -11.25 8.12
N GLY A 18 -6.58 -11.63 7.56
CA GLY A 18 -7.80 -11.89 8.32
C GLY A 18 -7.64 -13.06 9.30
N VAL A 19 -8.32 -12.97 10.44
CA VAL A 19 -8.43 -14.09 11.40
C VAL A 19 -8.97 -15.31 10.65
N ASP A 20 -8.39 -16.47 10.88
CA ASP A 20 -8.77 -17.74 10.23
C ASP A 20 -8.69 -17.69 8.69
N LYS A 21 -7.78 -16.85 8.15
CA LYS A 21 -7.61 -16.63 6.71
C LYS A 21 -8.87 -16.08 6.01
N ARG A 22 -9.84 -15.54 6.77
CA ARG A 22 -11.07 -14.96 6.22
C ARG A 22 -10.81 -13.76 5.32
N GLU A 23 -11.72 -13.51 4.42
CA GLU A 23 -11.74 -12.29 3.63
C GLU A 23 -11.92 -11.06 4.53
N VAL A 24 -11.15 -10.04 4.25
CA VAL A 24 -11.19 -8.72 4.88
C VAL A 24 -11.57 -7.64 3.87
N PHE A 25 -11.66 -7.99 2.59
CA PHE A 25 -12.20 -7.19 1.51
C PHE A 25 -13.17 -8.07 0.72
N ILE A 26 -14.47 -7.78 0.80
CA ILE A 26 -15.53 -8.60 0.20
C ILE A 26 -15.99 -7.99 -1.13
N ASN A 27 -16.00 -6.67 -1.24
CA ASN A 27 -16.41 -5.95 -2.43
C ASN A 27 -15.55 -4.70 -2.66
N ASP A 28 -15.78 -4.04 -3.81
CA ASP A 28 -15.03 -2.85 -4.24
C ASP A 28 -15.03 -1.73 -3.20
N ASP A 29 -16.14 -1.51 -2.50
CA ASP A 29 -16.23 -0.46 -1.47
C ASP A 29 -15.26 -0.69 -0.32
N ASP A 30 -14.99 -1.95 0.04
CA ASP A 30 -14.07 -2.30 1.11
C ASP A 30 -12.63 -1.93 0.73
N TYR A 31 -12.23 -2.24 -0.50
CA TYR A 31 -10.92 -1.85 -1.03
C TYR A 31 -10.78 -0.34 -1.12
N ILE A 32 -11.77 0.35 -1.70
CA ILE A 32 -11.79 1.80 -1.83
C ILE A 32 -11.73 2.45 -0.44
N ARG A 33 -12.53 1.97 0.51
CA ARG A 33 -12.51 2.44 1.91
C ARG A 33 -11.13 2.29 2.53
N PHE A 34 -10.45 1.17 2.31
CA PHE A 34 -9.13 0.92 2.86
C PHE A 34 -8.07 1.84 2.21
N ILE A 35 -8.08 1.99 0.87
CA ILE A 35 -7.19 2.87 0.13
C ILE A 35 -7.39 4.34 0.55
N THR A 36 -8.64 4.77 0.69
CA THR A 36 -8.96 6.12 1.22
C THR A 36 -8.39 6.28 2.63
N SER A 37 -8.55 5.27 3.49
CA SER A 37 -7.99 5.28 4.84
C SER A 37 -6.46 5.36 4.85
N MET A 38 -5.77 4.70 3.92
CA MET A 38 -4.32 4.78 3.78
C MET A 38 -3.86 6.22 3.51
N ARG A 39 -4.59 6.97 2.69
CA ARG A 39 -4.30 8.37 2.41
C ARG A 39 -4.59 9.26 3.61
N GLU A 40 -5.80 9.18 4.14
CA GLU A 40 -6.32 10.12 5.12
C GLU A 40 -5.69 9.97 6.52
N PHE A 41 -5.31 8.76 6.91
CA PHE A 41 -4.67 8.50 8.22
C PHE A 41 -3.15 8.67 8.22
N ASN A 42 -2.56 9.05 7.10
CA ASN A 42 -1.11 9.27 7.00
C ASN A 42 -0.68 10.64 7.54
N VAL A 43 -1.18 11.00 8.70
CA VAL A 43 -0.90 12.26 9.41
C VAL A 43 -0.75 12.00 10.90
N ILE A 44 -0.07 12.92 11.62
CA ILE A 44 0.11 12.82 13.09
C ILE A 44 -1.22 13.08 13.78
N GLU A 45 -1.88 14.17 13.42
CA GLU A 45 -3.07 14.67 14.09
C GLU A 45 -4.24 13.69 13.94
N PRO A 46 -5.14 13.62 14.94
CA PRO A 46 -6.40 12.91 14.80
C PRO A 46 -7.28 13.61 13.76
N ILE A 47 -7.77 12.87 12.77
CA ILE A 47 -8.69 13.43 11.77
C ILE A 47 -10.18 13.23 12.13
N GLY A 48 -10.47 12.53 13.21
CA GLY A 48 -11.79 12.04 13.52
C GLY A 48 -12.18 10.86 12.63
N SER A 49 -13.46 10.67 12.40
CA SER A 49 -13.92 9.68 11.41
C SER A 49 -13.73 10.22 9.98
N LEU A 50 -13.59 9.32 9.00
CA LEU A 50 -13.54 9.74 7.60
C LEU A 50 -14.82 10.45 7.16
N TYR A 51 -15.96 10.10 7.74
CA TYR A 51 -17.23 10.77 7.47
C TYR A 51 -17.22 12.22 7.99
N GLU A 52 -16.77 12.45 9.20
CA GLU A 52 -16.65 13.82 9.77
C GLU A 52 -15.64 14.64 8.97
N LYS A 53 -14.52 14.03 8.55
CA LYS A 53 -13.56 14.71 7.67
C LYS A 53 -14.22 15.09 6.34
N TYR A 54 -14.91 14.17 5.70
CA TYR A 54 -15.64 14.44 4.45
C TYR A 54 -16.62 15.62 4.60
N LEU A 55 -17.39 15.66 5.68
CA LEU A 55 -18.32 16.77 5.95
C LEU A 55 -17.59 18.11 6.15
N ARG A 56 -16.46 18.12 6.86
CA ARG A 56 -15.64 19.33 7.05
C ARG A 56 -15.07 19.84 5.74
N ASP A 57 -14.50 18.95 4.92
CA ASP A 57 -13.90 19.30 3.64
C ASP A 57 -14.96 19.82 2.67
N LYS A 58 -16.16 19.19 2.65
CA LYS A 58 -17.31 19.67 1.86
C LYS A 58 -17.76 21.06 2.28
N LYS A 59 -17.85 21.34 3.59
CA LYS A 59 -18.22 22.66 4.10
C LYS A 59 -17.20 23.72 3.68
N LYS A 60 -15.92 23.45 3.85
CA LYS A 60 -14.83 24.35 3.47
C LYS A 60 -14.86 24.69 1.98
N ASN A 61 -15.02 23.69 1.11
CA ASN A 61 -15.09 23.90 -0.34
C ASN A 61 -16.33 24.70 -0.76
N SER A 62 -17.47 24.56 -0.04
CA SER A 62 -18.69 25.34 -0.32
C SER A 62 -18.53 26.80 0.10
N GLU A 63 -17.75 27.10 1.15
CA GLU A 63 -17.44 28.46 1.59
C GLU A 63 -16.44 29.17 0.64
N GLU A 64 -15.49 28.43 0.05
CA GLU A 64 -14.48 28.96 -0.88
C GLU A 64 -15.03 29.15 -2.32
N ASN A 65 -16.01 28.36 -2.77
CA ASN A 65 -16.48 28.34 -4.17
C ASN A 65 -17.92 28.85 -4.39
N GLY A 66 -18.50 29.69 -3.52
CA GLY A 66 -19.73 30.42 -3.77
C GLY A 66 -20.80 29.68 -4.59
N GLY A 67 -21.36 28.62 -4.05
CA GLY A 67 -22.68 28.07 -4.42
C GLY A 67 -22.93 27.70 -5.87
N SER A 68 -22.41 26.60 -6.35
CA SER A 68 -23.03 25.87 -7.47
C SER A 68 -23.03 24.38 -7.17
N THR A 69 -24.23 23.84 -6.90
CA THR A 69 -24.47 22.43 -6.66
C THR A 69 -24.67 21.70 -7.97
N SER A 70 -23.63 21.20 -8.57
CA SER A 70 -23.72 20.07 -9.49
C SER A 70 -23.27 18.80 -8.74
N ILE A 71 -24.19 17.85 -8.61
CA ILE A 71 -23.90 16.51 -8.09
C ILE A 71 -23.11 15.81 -9.19
N VAL A 72 -21.81 15.99 -9.16
CA VAL A 72 -20.86 15.12 -9.83
C VAL A 72 -20.33 14.23 -8.73
N GLU A 73 -20.39 12.91 -8.89
CA GLU A 73 -19.60 11.94 -8.11
C GLU A 73 -18.11 12.28 -8.31
N VAL A 74 -17.66 13.31 -7.63
CA VAL A 74 -16.25 13.69 -7.62
C VAL A 74 -15.62 12.90 -6.49
N GLU A 75 -14.72 11.98 -6.83
CA GLU A 75 -13.72 11.54 -5.86
C GLU A 75 -13.24 12.79 -5.10
N PRO A 76 -13.21 12.78 -3.76
CA PRO A 76 -12.82 13.96 -2.99
C PRO A 76 -11.46 14.46 -3.48
N PRO A 77 -11.25 15.77 -3.61
CA PRO A 77 -10.02 16.33 -4.15
C PRO A 77 -8.83 15.75 -3.40
N PHE A 78 -7.89 15.20 -4.14
CA PHE A 78 -6.70 14.52 -3.62
C PHE A 78 -5.76 15.53 -2.95
N SER A 79 -6.06 15.90 -1.71
CA SER A 79 -5.09 16.60 -0.89
C SER A 79 -4.08 15.59 -0.34
N THR A 80 -2.86 15.61 -0.86
CA THR A 80 -1.75 14.95 -0.18
C THR A 80 -1.62 15.56 1.22
N PRO A 81 -1.47 14.75 2.27
CA PRO A 81 -1.26 15.29 3.62
C PRO A 81 -0.07 16.24 3.63
N ASN A 82 -0.22 17.45 4.17
CA ASN A 82 0.86 18.43 4.27
C ASN A 82 2.07 17.94 5.08
N SER A 83 1.96 16.83 5.79
CA SER A 83 3.03 16.25 6.60
C SER A 83 2.79 14.75 6.85
N PRO A 84 3.07 13.90 5.86
CA PRO A 84 2.90 12.46 6.01
C PRO A 84 3.84 11.89 7.08
N ILE A 85 3.39 10.85 7.78
CA ILE A 85 4.17 10.14 8.81
C ILE A 85 4.89 8.92 8.26
N VAL A 86 4.40 8.40 7.13
CA VAL A 86 5.08 7.35 6.35
C VAL A 86 5.01 7.69 4.87
N GLU A 87 5.97 7.21 4.11
CA GLU A 87 5.91 7.15 2.65
C GLU A 87 5.47 5.76 2.23
N ILE A 88 4.45 5.69 1.40
CA ILE A 88 3.99 4.43 0.82
C ILE A 88 4.73 4.23 -0.49
N VAL A 89 5.54 3.17 -0.58
CA VAL A 89 6.29 2.83 -1.80
C VAL A 89 5.47 1.91 -2.69
N ALA A 90 4.96 0.81 -2.13
CA ALA A 90 4.12 -0.13 -2.86
C ALA A 90 3.04 -0.72 -1.95
N TYR A 91 1.94 -1.18 -2.54
CA TYR A 91 0.90 -1.92 -1.84
C TYR A 91 0.22 -2.96 -2.73
N CYS A 92 -0.32 -4.00 -2.09
CA CYS A 92 -1.29 -4.92 -2.66
C CYS A 92 -2.31 -5.32 -1.60
N LEU A 93 -3.59 -5.26 -1.97
CA LEU A 93 -4.71 -5.69 -1.16
C LEU A 93 -5.32 -6.93 -1.81
N ASN A 94 -5.19 -8.08 -1.17
CA ASN A 94 -5.83 -9.31 -1.59
C ASN A 94 -7.09 -9.58 -0.74
N PRO A 95 -8.02 -10.43 -1.16
CA PRO A 95 -9.27 -10.62 -0.43
C PRO A 95 -9.13 -10.84 1.07
N ASN A 96 -8.09 -11.55 1.51
CA ASN A 96 -7.90 -11.93 2.92
C ASN A 96 -6.64 -11.37 3.58
N HIS A 97 -5.79 -10.62 2.87
CA HIS A 97 -4.56 -10.05 3.42
C HIS A 97 -4.07 -8.83 2.63
N TYR A 98 -3.11 -8.11 3.19
CA TYR A 98 -2.46 -6.99 2.52
C TYR A 98 -0.94 -6.98 2.74
N HIS A 99 -0.23 -6.38 1.79
CA HIS A 99 1.21 -6.11 1.84
C HIS A 99 1.48 -4.66 1.51
N PHE A 100 2.44 -4.05 2.24
CA PHE A 100 2.95 -2.70 1.99
C PHE A 100 4.48 -2.68 2.03
N ILE A 101 5.06 -1.79 1.25
CA ILE A 101 6.40 -1.26 1.51
C ILE A 101 6.21 0.16 2.02
N LEU A 102 6.60 0.41 3.26
CA LEU A 102 6.52 1.71 3.91
C LEU A 102 7.90 2.20 4.30
N LYS A 103 8.17 3.51 4.10
CA LYS A 103 9.31 4.20 4.69
C LYS A 103 8.83 5.03 5.88
N GLN A 104 9.50 4.94 7.02
CA GLN A 104 9.16 5.78 8.16
C GLN A 104 9.72 7.19 7.94
N LEU A 105 8.86 8.20 7.98
CA LEU A 105 9.26 9.61 7.84
C LEU A 105 9.37 10.33 9.20
N LYS A 106 8.58 9.89 10.18
CA LYS A 106 8.55 10.49 11.52
C LYS A 106 8.60 9.40 12.59
N GLU A 107 9.12 9.75 13.75
CA GLU A 107 9.22 8.82 14.88
C GLU A 107 7.88 8.18 15.22
N GLY A 108 7.89 6.85 15.30
CA GLY A 108 6.69 6.06 15.53
C GLY A 108 5.67 6.07 14.39
N GLY A 109 6.03 6.65 13.21
CA GLY A 109 5.14 6.85 12.07
C GLY A 109 4.47 5.59 11.59
N VAL A 110 5.24 4.51 11.34
CA VAL A 110 4.70 3.20 10.91
C VAL A 110 3.70 2.66 11.93
N SER A 111 4.05 2.72 13.22
CA SER A 111 3.17 2.20 14.27
C SER A 111 1.85 2.98 14.36
N LYS A 112 1.92 4.32 14.33
CA LYS A 112 0.75 5.21 14.39
C LYS A 112 -0.13 5.05 13.15
N PHE A 113 0.48 5.03 11.97
CA PHE A 113 -0.22 4.82 10.71
C PHE A 113 -1.01 3.51 10.71
N MET A 114 -0.34 2.41 11.01
CA MET A 114 -0.95 1.09 11.02
C MET A 114 -2.01 0.92 12.11
N GLN A 115 -1.84 1.57 13.26
CA GLN A 115 -2.85 1.57 14.31
C GLN A 115 -4.13 2.28 13.84
N LYS A 116 -4.01 3.50 13.30
CA LYS A 116 -5.16 4.25 12.77
C LYS A 116 -5.87 3.48 11.67
N LEU A 117 -5.11 2.99 10.69
CA LEU A 117 -5.62 2.24 9.54
C LEU A 117 -6.37 0.98 9.96
N SER A 118 -5.71 0.11 10.75
CA SER A 118 -6.30 -1.17 11.16
C SER A 118 -7.52 -0.99 12.06
N THR A 119 -7.47 -0.06 13.03
CA THR A 119 -8.59 0.20 13.94
C THR A 119 -9.79 0.74 13.19
N SER A 120 -9.60 1.79 12.39
CA SER A 120 -10.69 2.42 11.63
C SER A 120 -11.34 1.44 10.66
N TYR A 121 -10.52 0.65 9.95
CA TYR A 121 -11.05 -0.33 9.00
C TYR A 121 -11.78 -1.48 9.69
N THR A 122 -11.26 -1.99 10.81
CA THR A 122 -11.96 -3.02 11.60
C THR A 122 -13.32 -2.53 12.08
N MET A 123 -13.42 -1.30 12.57
CA MET A 123 -14.70 -0.70 12.99
C MET A 123 -15.68 -0.57 11.83
N TYR A 124 -15.22 -0.09 10.68
CA TYR A 124 -16.02 0.00 9.46
C TYR A 124 -16.53 -1.37 9.02
N PHE A 125 -15.63 -2.36 8.90
CA PHE A 125 -15.97 -3.71 8.44
C PHE A 125 -16.96 -4.40 9.38
N ASN A 126 -16.71 -4.32 10.69
CA ASN A 126 -17.59 -4.92 11.69
C ASN A 126 -18.99 -4.28 11.67
N LYS A 127 -19.06 -2.95 11.51
CA LYS A 127 -20.37 -2.25 11.38
C LYS A 127 -21.07 -2.63 10.08
N LYS A 128 -20.37 -2.68 8.94
CA LYS A 128 -20.94 -2.99 7.63
C LYS A 128 -21.51 -4.40 7.55
N TYR A 129 -20.81 -5.37 8.18
CA TYR A 129 -21.16 -6.79 8.08
C TYR A 129 -21.75 -7.38 9.37
N ASP A 130 -22.24 -6.53 10.26
CA ASP A 130 -22.86 -6.90 11.56
C ASP A 130 -21.99 -7.91 12.34
N ARG A 131 -20.72 -7.56 12.54
CA ARG A 131 -19.71 -8.39 13.19
C ARG A 131 -19.14 -7.73 14.42
N SER A 132 -18.57 -8.54 15.30
CA SER A 132 -17.77 -8.11 16.46
C SER A 132 -16.40 -8.79 16.48
N GLY A 133 -15.51 -8.25 17.31
CA GLY A 133 -14.20 -8.84 17.55
C GLY A 133 -13.13 -8.46 16.51
N ALA A 134 -11.99 -9.16 16.57
CA ALA A 134 -10.84 -8.89 15.71
C ALA A 134 -11.13 -9.24 14.24
N LEU A 135 -10.70 -8.36 13.33
CA LEU A 135 -10.75 -8.62 11.89
C LEU A 135 -9.44 -9.24 11.41
N PHE A 136 -8.31 -8.70 11.87
CA PHE A 136 -6.97 -9.16 11.49
C PHE A 136 -6.36 -10.09 12.53
N GLN A 137 -5.43 -10.95 12.09
CA GLN A 137 -4.74 -11.94 12.90
C GLN A 137 -3.70 -11.27 13.83
N GLY A 138 -4.19 -10.59 14.86
CA GLY A 138 -3.36 -9.85 15.80
C GLY A 138 -2.75 -8.57 15.21
N ARG A 139 -1.58 -8.20 15.73
CA ARG A 139 -0.84 -7.02 15.25
C ARG A 139 -0.23 -7.29 13.87
N PHE A 140 -0.13 -6.24 13.05
CA PHE A 140 0.58 -6.34 11.78
C PHE A 140 2.02 -6.83 11.99
N LYS A 141 2.52 -7.59 11.03
CA LYS A 141 3.91 -8.08 10.97
C LYS A 141 4.77 -7.08 10.22
N SER A 142 6.07 -7.07 10.51
CA SER A 142 7.03 -6.17 9.88
C SER A 142 8.39 -6.82 9.72
N ILE A 143 9.04 -6.59 8.58
CA ILE A 143 10.41 -6.98 8.27
C ILE A 143 11.15 -5.71 7.84
N HIS A 144 12.34 -5.47 8.37
CA HIS A 144 13.22 -4.39 7.94
C HIS A 144 13.79 -4.72 6.56
N ILE A 145 13.83 -3.74 5.67
CA ILE A 145 14.41 -3.85 4.33
C ILE A 145 15.76 -3.16 4.39
N ASP A 146 16.82 -3.94 4.52
CA ASP A 146 18.17 -3.49 4.82
C ASP A 146 19.05 -3.32 3.58
N THR A 147 18.61 -3.82 2.41
CA THR A 147 19.35 -3.71 1.16
C THR A 147 18.46 -3.19 0.04
N ASN A 148 19.09 -2.50 -0.91
CA ASN A 148 18.42 -2.03 -2.11
C ASN A 148 17.95 -3.18 -3.01
N GLU A 149 18.74 -4.24 -3.10
CA GLU A 149 18.39 -5.45 -3.84
C GLU A 149 17.11 -6.08 -3.28
N TYR A 150 17.04 -6.21 -1.95
CA TYR A 150 15.83 -6.72 -1.28
C TYR A 150 14.63 -5.79 -1.54
N LEU A 151 14.83 -4.48 -1.49
CA LEU A 151 13.76 -3.51 -1.79
C LEU A 151 13.21 -3.69 -3.22
N LEU A 152 14.06 -3.87 -4.22
CA LEU A 152 13.66 -4.09 -5.62
C LEU A 152 12.86 -5.39 -5.78
N HIS A 153 13.37 -6.51 -5.30
CA HIS A 153 12.68 -7.79 -5.39
C HIS A 153 11.36 -7.79 -4.61
N LEU A 154 11.34 -7.18 -3.42
CA LEU A 154 10.14 -7.05 -2.62
C LEU A 154 9.11 -6.14 -3.28
N SER A 155 9.52 -5.11 -4.03
CA SER A 155 8.59 -4.28 -4.78
C SER A 155 7.82 -5.08 -5.83
N VAL A 156 8.48 -6.04 -6.49
CA VAL A 156 7.81 -6.97 -7.40
C VAL A 156 6.86 -7.88 -6.65
N TYR A 157 7.34 -8.49 -5.55
CA TYR A 157 6.51 -9.36 -4.72
C TYR A 157 5.23 -8.66 -4.24
N VAL A 158 5.34 -7.41 -3.77
CA VAL A 158 4.18 -6.66 -3.31
C VAL A 158 3.27 -6.27 -4.47
N ASN A 159 3.80 -5.71 -5.56
CA ASN A 159 2.99 -5.26 -6.69
C ASN A 159 2.23 -6.41 -7.39
N LYS A 160 2.83 -7.59 -7.45
CA LYS A 160 2.28 -8.78 -8.12
C LYS A 160 1.80 -9.85 -7.13
N ASN A 161 1.58 -9.50 -5.87
CA ASN A 161 1.19 -10.47 -4.84
C ASN A 161 -0.09 -11.23 -5.18
N ASN A 162 -1.08 -10.53 -5.74
CA ASN A 162 -2.31 -11.13 -6.26
C ASN A 162 -2.05 -12.23 -7.31
N PHE A 163 -1.18 -11.95 -8.28
CA PHE A 163 -0.80 -12.90 -9.34
C PHE A 163 -0.02 -14.09 -8.78
N ILE A 164 0.94 -13.83 -7.90
CA ILE A 164 1.78 -14.86 -7.26
C ILE A 164 0.91 -15.84 -6.44
N HIS A 165 -0.14 -15.34 -5.81
CA HIS A 165 -1.08 -16.13 -5.00
C HIS A 165 -2.33 -16.62 -5.73
N GLY A 166 -2.48 -16.29 -7.02
CA GLY A 166 -3.58 -16.76 -7.86
C GLY A 166 -4.96 -16.16 -7.53
N TYR A 167 -5.00 -14.94 -6.99
CA TYR A 167 -6.26 -14.24 -6.67
C TYR A 167 -6.93 -13.59 -7.88
N ASP A 168 -6.19 -13.29 -8.93
CA ASP A 168 -6.72 -12.90 -10.22
C ASP A 168 -6.14 -13.80 -11.30
N GLY A 169 -6.85 -13.90 -12.41
CA GLY A 169 -6.32 -14.55 -13.60
C GLY A 169 -5.16 -13.75 -14.20
N GLU A 170 -5.15 -13.54 -15.50
CA GLU A 170 -4.11 -12.79 -16.21
C GLU A 170 -4.32 -11.26 -16.19
N GLY A 171 -5.25 -10.77 -15.37
CA GLY A 171 -5.70 -9.38 -15.38
C GLY A 171 -4.84 -8.41 -14.58
N ASP A 172 -5.12 -7.12 -14.80
CA ASP A 172 -4.52 -6.00 -14.08
C ASP A 172 -5.26 -5.79 -12.74
N TRP A 173 -4.71 -6.30 -11.65
CA TRP A 173 -5.32 -6.16 -10.32
C TRP A 173 -5.38 -4.69 -9.86
N LYS A 174 -6.59 -4.14 -9.84
CA LYS A 174 -6.81 -2.71 -9.56
C LYS A 174 -6.51 -2.28 -8.11
N TYR A 175 -6.42 -3.23 -7.17
CA TYR A 175 -6.16 -2.98 -5.75
C TYR A 175 -4.71 -3.21 -5.35
N SER A 176 -3.78 -3.05 -6.31
CA SER A 176 -2.35 -2.94 -6.05
C SER A 176 -1.78 -1.68 -6.69
N SER A 177 -0.58 -1.30 -6.28
CA SER A 177 0.18 -0.22 -6.92
C SER A 177 0.76 -0.61 -8.28
N TYR A 178 0.61 -1.84 -8.73
CA TYR A 178 1.12 -2.35 -10.01
C TYR A 178 0.78 -1.45 -11.20
N LEU A 179 -0.51 -1.05 -11.34
CA LEU A 179 -0.96 -0.20 -12.45
C LEU A 179 -0.28 1.16 -12.48
N ASP A 180 0.07 1.70 -11.29
CA ASP A 180 0.79 2.97 -11.18
C ASP A 180 2.24 2.83 -11.62
N TYR A 181 2.86 1.67 -11.36
CA TYR A 181 4.24 1.39 -11.73
C TYR A 181 4.45 1.15 -13.22
N ILE A 182 3.44 0.61 -13.91
CA ILE A 182 3.48 0.38 -15.36
C ILE A 182 2.85 1.51 -16.18
N GLY A 183 2.45 2.62 -15.54
CA GLY A 183 1.90 3.80 -16.20
C GLY A 183 0.46 3.63 -16.72
N LYS A 184 -0.26 2.57 -16.35
CA LYS A 184 -1.68 2.36 -16.70
C LYS A 184 -2.64 3.15 -15.80
N ARG A 185 -2.16 3.66 -14.67
CA ARG A 185 -2.90 4.49 -13.73
C ARG A 185 -2.01 5.61 -13.20
N GLU A 186 -2.53 6.82 -13.09
CA GLU A 186 -1.84 7.97 -12.51
C GLU A 186 -2.14 8.13 -11.00
N GLY A 187 -1.88 7.07 -10.23
CA GLY A 187 -2.06 7.09 -8.78
C GLY A 187 -1.01 7.96 -8.08
N ARG A 188 -1.46 8.72 -7.06
CA ARG A 188 -0.61 9.61 -6.26
C ARG A 188 -0.34 9.08 -4.84
N LEU A 189 -0.78 7.86 -4.53
CA LEU A 189 -0.65 7.28 -3.20
C LEU A 189 0.78 6.81 -2.92
N CYS A 190 1.48 6.29 -3.96
CA CYS A 190 2.81 5.70 -3.83
C CYS A 190 3.90 6.64 -4.37
N ASN A 191 5.02 6.74 -3.63
CA ASN A 191 6.26 7.26 -4.15
C ASN A 191 6.98 6.17 -4.96
N LYS A 192 6.74 6.15 -6.27
CA LYS A 192 7.31 5.17 -7.20
C LYS A 192 8.77 5.47 -7.54
N GLU A 193 9.21 6.73 -7.39
CA GLU A 193 10.52 7.19 -7.85
C GLU A 193 11.67 6.46 -7.14
N VAL A 194 11.48 6.05 -5.89
CA VAL A 194 12.43 5.23 -5.12
C VAL A 194 12.82 3.95 -5.87
N ILE A 195 11.88 3.36 -6.60
CA ILE A 195 12.10 2.14 -7.39
C ILE A 195 12.40 2.50 -8.85
N LEU A 196 11.50 3.25 -9.52
CA LEU A 196 11.60 3.54 -10.95
C LEU A 196 12.83 4.37 -11.31
N GLY A 197 13.29 5.24 -10.40
CA GLY A 197 14.51 6.03 -10.58
C GLY A 197 15.76 5.17 -10.79
N GLN A 198 15.79 3.97 -10.23
CA GLN A 198 16.93 3.05 -10.38
C GLN A 198 17.04 2.46 -11.79
N PHE A 199 15.92 2.34 -12.50
CA PHE A 199 15.88 1.83 -13.88
C PHE A 199 16.16 2.93 -14.91
N LYS A 200 15.84 4.20 -14.60
CA LYS A 200 16.11 5.35 -15.47
C LYS A 200 17.61 5.65 -15.59
N ASN A 201 18.38 5.43 -14.52
CA ASN A 201 19.80 5.75 -14.46
C ASN A 201 20.73 4.71 -15.14
N ASN A 202 20.19 3.55 -15.54
CA ASN A 202 20.96 2.51 -16.23
C ASN A 202 21.33 2.85 -17.68
N GLN A 203 20.93 4.00 -18.22
CA GLN A 203 21.41 4.49 -19.50
C GLN A 203 22.77 5.21 -19.42
N GLY A 204 23.45 5.25 -18.27
CA GLY A 204 24.74 5.95 -18.16
C GLY A 204 25.50 5.90 -16.85
N SER A 205 25.16 5.07 -15.86
CA SER A 205 25.95 5.02 -14.62
C SER A 205 26.27 3.58 -14.16
N THR A 206 27.53 3.40 -13.85
CA THR A 206 28.16 2.23 -13.23
C THR A 206 27.71 2.04 -11.77
N LEU A 207 26.46 1.72 -11.54
CA LEU A 207 26.07 1.16 -10.27
C LEU A 207 26.25 -0.35 -10.36
N ASN A 208 27.00 -0.93 -9.41
CA ASN A 208 27.11 -2.37 -9.19
C ASN A 208 25.74 -2.95 -8.82
N VAL A 209 24.87 -3.04 -9.80
CA VAL A 209 23.69 -3.91 -9.71
C VAL A 209 24.24 -5.32 -9.92
N PRO A 210 23.97 -6.30 -9.02
CA PRO A 210 24.34 -7.68 -9.28
C PRO A 210 23.89 -8.03 -10.69
N LYS A 211 24.67 -8.85 -11.41
CA LYS A 211 24.43 -9.30 -12.79
C LYS A 211 23.03 -9.93 -12.94
N VAL A 212 22.02 -9.11 -12.88
CA VAL A 212 20.68 -9.38 -13.39
C VAL A 212 20.76 -8.95 -14.84
N GLU A 213 20.30 -9.79 -15.76
CA GLU A 213 20.25 -9.45 -17.18
C GLU A 213 19.65 -8.05 -17.35
N PRO A 214 20.16 -7.24 -18.32
CA PRO A 214 19.69 -5.88 -18.51
C PRO A 214 18.19 -5.90 -18.80
N PHE A 215 17.38 -5.56 -17.81
CA PHE A 215 15.96 -5.35 -18.01
C PHE A 215 15.77 -4.01 -18.74
N ALA A 216 14.99 -4.01 -19.81
CA ALA A 216 14.74 -2.82 -20.61
C ALA A 216 14.06 -1.72 -19.77
N ASP A 217 13.20 -2.14 -18.84
CA ASP A 217 12.55 -1.29 -17.87
C ASP A 217 12.07 -2.09 -16.65
N TYR A 218 11.50 -1.41 -15.66
CA TYR A 218 10.97 -2.05 -14.46
C TYR A 218 9.84 -3.04 -14.75
N ARG A 219 9.08 -2.84 -15.82
CA ARG A 219 7.99 -3.74 -16.20
C ARG A 219 8.52 -5.12 -16.59
N ASP A 220 9.56 -5.17 -17.43
CA ASP A 220 10.19 -6.42 -17.85
C ASP A 220 10.82 -7.14 -16.64
N PHE A 221 11.52 -6.38 -15.76
CA PHE A 221 12.02 -6.91 -14.49
C PHE A 221 10.90 -7.52 -13.65
N MET A 222 9.77 -6.81 -13.52
CA MET A 222 8.66 -7.22 -12.69
C MET A 222 7.97 -8.48 -13.24
N GLU A 223 7.74 -8.55 -14.54
CA GLU A 223 7.08 -9.70 -15.18
C GLU A 223 7.94 -10.97 -15.04
N LYS A 224 9.23 -10.89 -15.35
CA LYS A 224 10.18 -12.02 -15.22
C LYS A 224 10.33 -12.48 -13.76
N THR A 225 10.50 -11.52 -12.86
CA THR A 225 10.66 -11.83 -11.43
C THR A 225 9.38 -12.42 -10.83
N ALA A 226 8.20 -11.90 -11.19
CA ALA A 226 6.92 -12.42 -10.70
C ALA A 226 6.66 -13.87 -11.15
N LEU A 227 6.98 -14.21 -12.41
CA LEU A 227 6.92 -15.57 -12.91
C LEU A 227 7.86 -16.50 -12.13
N TYR A 228 9.11 -16.09 -11.95
CA TYR A 228 10.08 -16.85 -11.14
C TYR A 228 9.57 -17.07 -9.71
N LEU A 229 9.02 -16.03 -9.07
CA LEU A 229 8.47 -16.10 -7.73
C LEU A 229 7.23 -17.01 -7.64
N LYS A 230 6.41 -17.07 -8.70
CA LYS A 230 5.25 -17.96 -8.77
C LYS A 230 5.65 -19.42 -8.92
N ASP A 231 6.66 -19.69 -9.74
CA ASP A 231 7.10 -21.06 -10.06
C ASP A 231 7.94 -21.68 -8.93
N LYS A 232 8.71 -20.87 -8.24
CA LYS A 232 9.53 -21.35 -7.11
C LYS A 232 8.84 -21.10 -5.78
N LYS A 233 8.49 -22.18 -5.08
CA LYS A 233 8.03 -22.17 -3.69
C LYS A 233 9.07 -21.63 -2.68
N GLU A 234 10.22 -21.12 -3.11
CA GLU A 234 11.20 -20.41 -2.26
C GLU A 234 10.63 -19.14 -1.63
N ILE A 235 9.49 -18.72 -2.08
CA ILE A 235 8.61 -17.72 -1.48
C ILE A 235 8.33 -18.03 0.02
N GLU A 236 8.36 -19.26 0.48
CA GLU A 236 8.14 -19.57 1.92
C GLU A 236 9.07 -18.80 2.85
N LYS A 237 10.26 -18.43 2.40
CA LYS A 237 11.22 -17.61 3.17
C LYS A 237 10.79 -16.14 3.29
N TYR A 238 9.99 -15.65 2.32
CA TYR A 238 9.43 -14.29 2.26
C TYR A 238 7.92 -14.27 2.55
N LEU A 239 7.24 -15.39 2.33
CA LEU A 239 5.88 -15.68 2.75
C LEU A 239 5.94 -16.20 4.19
N LEU A 240 6.08 -15.31 5.13
CA LEU A 240 5.78 -15.64 6.54
C LEU A 240 4.26 -15.81 6.67
N GLU A 241 3.76 -16.86 6.11
CA GLU A 241 2.42 -17.36 6.44
C GLU A 241 2.40 -18.06 7.82
#